data_d2efef3729c304dd1b77d31448a46923
#
_entry.id   d2efef3729c304dd1b77d31448a46923
#
_cell.length_a   1.000
_cell.length_b   1.000
_cell.length_c   1.000
_cell.angle_alpha   90.00
_cell.angle_beta   90.00
_cell.angle_gamma   90.00
#
_symmetry.space_group_name_H-M   'P 1'
#
loop_
_entity.id
_entity.type
_entity.pdbx_description
1 polymer ?
#
loop_
_entity_poly.entity_id
_entity_poly.type
_entity_poly.pdbx_seq_one_letter_code
_entity_poly.pdbx_strand_id
1 'polypeptide(L)'
;MSAIPKQTIHSYEKNLRTIAELSPEHISAYSLIIEEGTPFYEDENLEDLLPSEEDEVRMYQMTAQILKEYGYEQYEISNYAKKDFESRHNLGYWSHIPYLGVGLNASSYMDERRFENPSDMKPVSYTH
;
A
#
# COMPACT_ATOMS: atom_id res chain seq x y z
N MET A 1 -5.26 6.97 1.47
CA MET A 1 -5.83 5.85 0.70
C MET A 1 -6.76 6.42 -0.34
N SER A 2 -6.65 5.94 -1.59
CA SER A 2 -7.56 6.27 -2.69
C SER A 2 -8.61 5.17 -2.89
N ALA A 3 -9.60 5.44 -3.72
CA ALA A 3 -10.67 4.52 -4.09
C ALA A 3 -11.49 3.96 -2.91
N ILE A 4 -11.63 4.70 -1.82
CA ILE A 4 -12.50 4.29 -0.71
C ILE A 4 -13.98 4.61 -1.03
N PRO A 5 -14.96 3.90 -0.43
CA PRO A 5 -16.38 4.12 -0.66
C PRO A 5 -16.78 5.59 -0.52
N LYS A 6 -17.59 6.08 -1.46
CA LYS A 6 -18.09 7.46 -1.55
C LYS A 6 -17.01 8.54 -1.76
N GLN A 7 -15.77 8.16 -1.99
CA GLN A 7 -14.72 9.11 -2.30
C GLN A 7 -14.90 9.68 -3.72
N THR A 8 -14.74 10.98 -3.86
CA THR A 8 -14.73 11.65 -5.16
C THR A 8 -13.32 12.15 -5.48
N ILE A 9 -13.03 12.39 -6.75
CA ILE A 9 -11.78 13.04 -7.19
C ILE A 9 -11.49 14.29 -6.36
N HIS A 10 -12.48 15.15 -6.19
CA HIS A 10 -12.32 16.41 -5.44
C HIS A 10 -12.00 16.16 -3.95
N SER A 11 -12.69 15.22 -3.29
CA SER A 11 -12.44 14.93 -1.88
C SER A 11 -11.06 14.28 -1.69
N TYR A 12 -10.64 13.44 -2.62
CA TYR A 12 -9.31 12.84 -2.62
C TYR A 12 -8.21 13.89 -2.82
N GLU A 13 -8.34 14.76 -3.82
CA GLU A 13 -7.40 15.85 -4.06
C GLU A 13 -7.23 16.73 -2.82
N LYS A 14 -8.33 17.15 -2.22
CA LYS A 14 -8.30 17.95 -0.99
C LYS A 14 -7.53 17.26 0.13
N ASN A 15 -7.80 15.97 0.37
CA ASN A 15 -7.11 15.20 1.39
C ASN A 15 -5.61 15.10 1.10
N LEU A 16 -5.24 14.84 -0.16
CA LEU A 16 -3.86 14.70 -0.57
C LEU A 16 -3.07 16.00 -0.36
N ARG A 17 -3.64 17.14 -0.77
CA ARG A 17 -3.02 18.45 -0.56
C ARG A 17 -2.89 18.76 0.93
N THR A 18 -3.92 18.50 1.74
CA THR A 18 -3.87 18.69 3.19
C THR A 18 -2.72 17.90 3.84
N ILE A 19 -2.52 16.65 3.45
CA ILE A 19 -1.41 15.83 3.98
C ILE A 19 -0.06 16.36 3.48
N ALA A 20 0.04 16.74 2.21
CA ALA A 20 1.27 17.28 1.65
C ALA A 20 1.68 18.63 2.30
N GLU A 21 0.71 19.47 2.68
CA GLU A 21 0.93 20.74 3.41
C GLU A 21 1.51 20.51 4.82
N LEU A 22 1.23 19.38 5.46
CA LEU A 22 1.89 19.01 6.73
C LEU A 22 3.37 18.68 6.53
N SER A 23 3.79 18.52 5.29
CA SER A 23 5.18 18.36 4.90
C SER A 23 5.94 17.19 5.55
N PRO A 24 5.33 15.98 5.70
CA PRO A 24 6.07 14.82 6.18
C PRO A 24 7.22 14.47 5.22
N GLU A 25 8.18 13.69 5.64
CA GLU A 25 9.30 13.24 4.82
C GLU A 25 8.88 12.19 3.79
N HIS A 26 7.87 11.38 4.12
CA HIS A 26 7.41 10.24 3.33
C HIS A 26 5.89 10.12 3.36
N ILE A 27 5.29 9.76 2.23
CA ILE A 27 3.85 9.54 2.08
C ILE A 27 3.63 8.21 1.36
N SER A 28 2.82 7.32 1.95
CA SER A 28 2.31 6.12 1.30
C SER A 28 0.86 6.34 0.88
N ALA A 29 0.58 6.20 -0.41
CA ALA A 29 -0.73 6.45 -1.02
C ALA A 29 -1.23 5.20 -1.75
N TYR A 30 -1.86 4.30 -1.01
CA TYR A 30 -2.43 3.06 -1.54
C TYR A 30 -3.86 3.24 -2.05
N SER A 31 -4.25 2.53 -3.11
CA SER A 31 -5.65 2.29 -3.44
C SER A 31 -6.25 1.23 -2.51
N LEU A 32 -7.56 1.33 -2.27
CA LEU A 32 -8.30 0.28 -1.58
C LEU A 32 -8.28 -1.00 -2.43
N ILE A 33 -7.91 -2.11 -1.82
CA ILE A 33 -8.05 -3.46 -2.40
C ILE A 33 -9.05 -4.20 -1.52
N ILE A 34 -10.07 -4.78 -2.15
CA ILE A 34 -11.08 -5.58 -1.45
C ILE A 34 -10.60 -7.03 -1.48
N GLU A 35 -10.29 -7.56 -0.32
CA GLU A 35 -9.79 -8.92 -0.16
C GLU A 35 -10.90 -9.86 0.34
N GLU A 36 -10.91 -11.08 -0.20
CA GLU A 36 -11.83 -12.15 0.22
C GLU A 36 -11.75 -12.41 1.73
N GLY A 37 -12.90 -12.64 2.37
CA GLY A 37 -12.99 -12.86 3.83
C GLY A 37 -12.92 -11.60 4.67
N THR A 38 -13.02 -10.41 4.05
CA THR A 38 -13.14 -9.14 4.78
C THR A 38 -14.59 -8.64 4.79
N PRO A 39 -15.00 -7.82 5.80
CA PRO A 39 -16.34 -7.23 5.82
C PRO A 39 -16.69 -6.43 4.56
N PHE A 40 -15.70 -5.81 3.90
CA PHE A 40 -15.91 -5.11 2.63
C PHE A 40 -16.22 -6.06 1.48
N TYR A 41 -15.60 -7.23 1.45
CA TYR A 41 -15.88 -8.26 0.44
C TYR A 41 -17.31 -8.82 0.58
N GLU A 42 -17.83 -8.89 1.81
CA GLU A 42 -19.17 -9.42 2.11
C GLU A 42 -20.29 -8.38 1.95
N ASP A 43 -19.97 -7.10 1.75
CA ASP A 43 -20.96 -6.03 1.58
C ASP A 43 -21.45 -5.95 0.12
N GLU A 44 -22.61 -6.50 -0.14
CA GLU A 44 -23.25 -6.52 -1.47
C GLU A 44 -23.51 -5.10 -2.06
N ASN A 45 -23.54 -4.06 -1.22
CA ASN A 45 -23.76 -2.69 -1.67
C ASN A 45 -22.46 -1.90 -1.89
N LEU A 46 -21.32 -2.51 -1.61
CA LEU A 46 -20.04 -1.82 -1.65
C LEU A 46 -19.70 -1.36 -3.07
N GLU A 47 -19.96 -2.18 -4.07
CA GLU A 47 -19.61 -1.90 -5.48
C GLU A 47 -20.26 -0.60 -5.97
N ASP A 48 -21.52 -0.34 -5.58
CA ASP A 48 -22.24 0.90 -5.92
C ASP A 48 -21.66 2.15 -5.24
N LEU A 49 -20.86 1.97 -4.21
CA LEU A 49 -20.27 3.06 -3.41
C LEU A 49 -18.82 3.38 -3.81
N LEU A 50 -18.18 2.51 -4.58
CA LEU A 50 -16.81 2.72 -5.02
C LEU A 50 -16.73 3.73 -6.16
N PRO A 51 -15.63 4.47 -6.28
CA PRO A 51 -15.33 5.21 -7.49
C PRO A 51 -15.25 4.29 -8.71
N SER A 52 -15.53 4.83 -9.89
CA SER A 52 -15.34 4.08 -11.14
C SER A 52 -13.86 3.77 -11.37
N GLU A 53 -13.57 2.74 -12.17
CA GLU A 53 -12.17 2.43 -12.58
C GLU A 53 -11.47 3.63 -13.21
N GLU A 54 -12.19 4.44 -14.00
CA GLU A 54 -11.65 5.67 -14.60
C GLU A 54 -11.25 6.69 -13.52
N ASP A 55 -12.08 6.87 -12.50
CA ASP A 55 -11.78 7.76 -11.37
C ASP A 55 -10.63 7.23 -10.53
N GLU A 56 -10.52 5.93 -10.35
CA GLU A 56 -9.40 5.30 -9.65
C GLU A 56 -8.06 5.54 -10.38
N VAL A 57 -8.02 5.29 -11.67
CA VAL A 57 -6.84 5.59 -12.51
C VAL A 57 -6.49 7.08 -12.43
N ARG A 58 -7.49 7.95 -12.47
CA ARG A 58 -7.29 9.39 -12.34
C ARG A 58 -6.75 9.78 -10.97
N MET A 59 -7.26 9.19 -9.88
CA MET A 59 -6.73 9.41 -8.53
C MET A 59 -5.26 8.99 -8.44
N TYR A 60 -4.90 7.85 -9.01
CA TYR A 60 -3.51 7.39 -9.06
C TYR A 60 -2.58 8.37 -9.78
N GLN A 61 -2.99 8.81 -10.98
CA GLN A 61 -2.20 9.75 -11.78
C GLN A 61 -2.04 11.12 -11.09
N MET A 62 -3.13 11.65 -10.54
CA MET A 62 -3.10 12.94 -9.84
C MET A 62 -2.27 12.88 -8.55
N THR A 63 -2.15 11.72 -7.90
CA THR A 63 -1.31 11.56 -6.72
C THR A 63 0.14 11.92 -7.02
N ALA A 64 0.71 11.35 -8.07
CA ALA A 64 2.08 11.63 -8.47
C ALA A 64 2.26 13.11 -8.87
N GLN A 65 1.30 13.69 -9.58
CA GLN A 65 1.35 15.09 -10.01
C GLN A 65 1.32 16.05 -8.83
N ILE A 66 0.33 15.88 -7.93
CA ILE A 66 0.17 16.77 -6.77
C ILE A 66 1.35 16.62 -5.82
N LEU A 67 1.75 15.42 -5.47
CA LEU A 67 2.87 15.23 -4.54
C LEU A 67 4.18 15.79 -5.08
N LYS A 68 4.38 15.77 -6.40
CA LYS A 68 5.52 16.42 -7.04
C LYS A 68 5.53 17.94 -6.84
N GLU A 69 4.37 18.61 -6.83
CA GLU A 69 4.26 20.05 -6.54
C GLU A 69 4.78 20.39 -5.14
N TYR A 70 4.71 19.44 -4.20
CA TYR A 70 5.17 19.58 -2.81
C TYR A 70 6.58 19.01 -2.56
N GLY A 71 7.30 18.62 -3.63
CA GLY A 71 8.68 18.16 -3.55
C GLY A 71 8.87 16.68 -3.23
N TYR A 72 7.82 15.86 -3.42
CA TYR A 72 7.92 14.40 -3.31
C TYR A 72 8.19 13.77 -4.68
N GLU A 73 8.99 12.72 -4.68
CA GLU A 73 9.21 11.85 -5.84
C GLU A 73 8.62 10.46 -5.57
N GLN A 74 7.97 9.90 -6.57
CA GLN A 74 7.51 8.51 -6.52
C GLN A 74 8.73 7.60 -6.72
N TYR A 75 9.06 6.77 -5.74
CA TYR A 75 10.21 5.86 -5.83
C TYR A 75 9.82 4.39 -6.00
N GLU A 76 8.53 4.06 -5.80
CA GLU A 76 7.90 2.78 -6.13
C GLU A 76 6.38 2.99 -6.33
N ILE A 77 5.58 1.91 -6.46
CA ILE A 77 4.18 1.98 -6.91
C ILE A 77 3.30 2.90 -6.07
N SER A 78 3.42 2.82 -4.73
CA SER A 78 2.52 3.53 -3.80
C SER A 78 3.23 4.44 -2.82
N ASN A 79 4.55 4.57 -2.92
CA ASN A 79 5.35 5.33 -1.97
C ASN A 79 6.05 6.52 -2.61
N TYR A 80 5.95 7.63 -1.92
CA TYR A 80 6.48 8.95 -2.32
C TYR A 80 7.34 9.50 -1.19
N ALA A 81 8.47 10.07 -1.50
CA ALA A 81 9.38 10.63 -0.50
C ALA A 81 10.02 11.93 -0.98
N LYS A 82 10.38 12.79 -0.04
CA LYS A 82 11.37 13.81 -0.29
C LYS A 82 12.72 13.15 -0.55
N LYS A 83 13.59 13.82 -1.27
CA LYS A 83 14.92 13.32 -1.57
C LYS A 83 15.65 12.85 -0.31
N ASP A 84 16.23 11.67 -0.35
CA ASP A 84 16.97 11.00 0.72
C ASP A 84 16.09 10.47 1.90
N PHE A 85 14.76 10.50 1.76
CA PHE A 85 13.81 9.96 2.74
C PHE A 85 13.03 8.72 2.24
N GLU A 86 13.51 8.08 1.17
CA GLU A 86 12.96 6.82 0.70
C GLU A 86 13.12 5.73 1.75
N SER A 87 12.08 4.90 1.96
CA SER A 87 12.15 3.80 2.90
C SER A 87 13.16 2.75 2.44
N ARG A 88 14.27 2.60 3.16
CA ARG A 88 15.27 1.56 2.87
C ARG A 88 14.70 0.16 2.98
N HIS A 89 13.73 -0.04 3.86
CA HIS A 89 13.02 -1.31 4.02
C HIS A 89 12.25 -1.67 2.75
N ASN A 90 11.45 -0.73 2.22
CA ASN A 90 10.70 -0.93 0.99
C ASN A 90 11.63 -1.15 -0.21
N LEU A 91 12.67 -0.32 -0.34
CA LEU A 91 13.69 -0.49 -1.39
C LEU A 91 14.38 -1.85 -1.31
N GLY A 92 14.57 -2.38 -0.10
CA GLY A 92 15.14 -3.71 0.12
C GLY A 92 14.32 -4.80 -0.54
N TYR A 93 12.99 -4.75 -0.45
CA TYR A 93 12.11 -5.71 -1.14
C TYR A 93 12.23 -5.63 -2.67
N TRP A 94 12.22 -4.43 -3.22
CA TRP A 94 12.38 -4.22 -4.67
C TRP A 94 13.75 -4.60 -5.19
N SER A 95 14.78 -4.48 -4.35
CA SER A 95 16.16 -4.89 -4.66
C SER A 95 16.45 -6.36 -4.37
N HIS A 96 15.42 -7.16 -4.01
CA HIS A 96 15.54 -8.59 -3.68
C HIS A 96 16.58 -8.86 -2.57
N ILE A 97 16.72 -7.95 -1.61
CA ILE A 97 17.58 -8.19 -0.45
C ILE A 97 16.97 -9.31 0.39
N PRO A 98 17.74 -10.36 0.75
CA PRO A 98 17.24 -11.45 1.57
C PRO A 98 16.70 -10.97 2.91
N TYR A 99 15.56 -11.52 3.32
CA TYR A 99 14.94 -11.24 4.62
C TYR A 99 14.28 -12.49 5.19
N LEU A 100 14.23 -12.56 6.52
CA LEU A 100 13.58 -13.64 7.26
C LEU A 100 12.34 -13.08 7.99
N GLY A 101 11.17 -13.61 7.65
CA GLY A 101 9.93 -13.35 8.35
C GLY A 101 9.79 -14.16 9.63
N VAL A 102 9.37 -13.53 10.71
CA VAL A 102 9.18 -14.17 12.02
C VAL A 102 7.72 -14.05 12.44
N GLY A 103 7.12 -15.17 12.84
CA GLY A 103 5.72 -15.26 13.27
C GLY A 103 4.83 -15.97 12.24
N LEU A 104 3.54 -16.12 12.59
CA LEU A 104 2.53 -16.73 11.71
C LEU A 104 2.33 -15.88 10.46
N ASN A 105 2.11 -16.54 9.31
CA ASN A 105 1.92 -15.90 8.00
C ASN A 105 3.08 -14.98 7.55
N ALA A 106 4.19 -14.95 8.27
CA ALA A 106 5.30 -14.11 7.88
C ALA A 106 6.01 -14.66 6.65
N SER A 107 6.18 -13.81 5.64
CA SER A 107 6.91 -14.16 4.42
C SER A 107 8.39 -13.94 4.60
N SER A 108 9.17 -14.78 3.93
CA SER A 108 10.64 -14.70 3.84
C SER A 108 11.08 -14.68 2.38
N TYR A 109 12.26 -14.13 2.13
CA TYR A 109 12.96 -14.24 0.87
C TYR A 109 14.43 -14.56 1.12
N MET A 110 14.84 -15.79 0.83
CA MET A 110 16.21 -16.28 1.01
C MET A 110 16.55 -17.25 -0.12
N ASP A 111 17.80 -17.29 -0.53
CA ASP A 111 18.30 -18.20 -1.58
C ASP A 111 17.44 -18.13 -2.87
N GLU A 112 17.05 -16.91 -3.26
CA GLU A 112 16.20 -16.64 -4.43
C GLU A 112 14.80 -17.29 -4.36
N ARG A 113 14.34 -17.67 -3.18
CA ARG A 113 13.05 -18.29 -2.94
C ARG A 113 12.23 -17.47 -1.96
N ARG A 114 10.94 -17.32 -2.31
CA ARG A 114 9.95 -16.78 -1.39
C ARG A 114 9.22 -17.94 -0.73
N PHE A 115 9.06 -17.87 0.59
CA PHE A 115 8.29 -18.83 1.37
C PHE A 115 7.58 -18.11 2.52
N GLU A 116 6.55 -18.74 3.06
CA GLU A 116 5.69 -18.20 4.09
C GLU A 116 5.60 -19.17 5.26
N ASN A 117 5.53 -18.62 6.47
CA ASN A 117 5.33 -19.41 7.68
C ASN A 117 3.85 -19.87 7.74
N PRO A 118 3.58 -21.03 8.40
CA PRO A 118 2.21 -21.52 8.59
C PRO A 118 1.28 -20.45 9.22
N SER A 119 0.00 -20.55 8.88
CA SER A 119 -1.06 -19.68 9.43
C SER A 119 -1.48 -20.07 10.85
N ASP A 120 -1.11 -21.26 11.33
CA ASP A 120 -1.41 -21.71 12.68
C ASP A 120 -0.16 -22.29 13.39
N MET A 121 -0.23 -22.36 14.72
CA MET A 121 0.89 -22.81 15.57
C MET A 121 1.03 -24.34 15.68
N LYS A 122 0.05 -25.11 15.21
CA LYS A 122 0.04 -26.57 15.38
C LYS A 122 1.20 -27.29 14.68
N PRO A 123 1.61 -26.91 13.44
CA PRO A 123 2.74 -27.54 12.78
C PRO A 123 4.08 -27.33 13.49
N VAL A 124 4.20 -26.26 14.28
CA VAL A 124 5.49 -25.91 14.94
C VAL A 124 5.74 -26.75 16.19
N SER A 125 4.71 -27.30 16.82
CA SER A 125 4.83 -28.05 18.08
C SER A 125 5.28 -29.52 17.92
N TYR A 126 5.36 -30.04 16.69
CA TYR A 126 5.65 -31.46 16.41
C TYR A 126 7.04 -31.71 15.79
N THR A 127 7.87 -30.70 15.66
CA THR A 127 9.23 -30.80 15.10
C THR A 127 10.31 -30.96 16.17
N HIS A 128 9.98 -31.61 17.29
CA HIS A 128 10.98 -32.00 18.31
C HIS A 128 11.16 -33.51 18.33
#